data_b4996bfe897a21f5bbc1f52c62a2b751
#
_entry.id   b4996bfe897a21f5bbc1f52c62a2b751
#
_cell.length_a   1.000
_cell.length_b   1.000
_cell.length_c   1.000
_cell.angle_alpha   90.00
_cell.angle_beta   90.00
_cell.angle_gamma   90.00
#
_symmetry.space_group_name_H-M   'P 1'
#
loop_
_entity.id
_entity.type
_entity.pdbx_description
1 polymer ?
#
loop_
_entity_poly.entity_id
_entity_poly.type
_entity_poly.pdbx_seq_one_letter_code
_entity_poly.pdbx_strand_id
1 'polypeptide(L)'
;QVTQKLLTEKGKKVPNMLRYGMRMRMPKEMYYSHFYGRGPVENYIDRNHNSFVGIYKMTTQEQFYPYIRPQENGCKTDIRWWNQTNKGGIGLNFVASKPFSMVALNYTIESLDDGDLKDQRHSGQVEPADFIEVCIDYAQQGLGGENSWGSTCLPQYRLTYKDYEFTYQIKPLDTVC
;
A
#
# COMPACT_ATOMS: atom_id res chain seq x y z
N GLN A 1 -8.61 -4.17 17.55
CA GLN A 1 -9.19 -4.74 16.35
C GLN A 1 -10.00 -3.67 15.62
N VAL A 2 -9.89 -3.64 14.30
CA VAL A 2 -10.63 -2.74 13.39
C VAL A 2 -11.41 -3.60 12.42
N THR A 3 -12.69 -3.27 12.20
CA THR A 3 -13.52 -3.88 11.15
C THR A 3 -14.09 -2.75 10.29
N GLN A 4 -13.78 -2.80 9.01
CA GLN A 4 -14.30 -1.88 8.01
C GLN A 4 -15.33 -2.60 7.14
N LYS A 5 -16.45 -1.92 6.87
CA LYS A 5 -17.51 -2.44 6.00
C LYS A 5 -17.82 -1.40 4.93
N LEU A 6 -17.81 -1.85 3.69
CA LEU A 6 -18.40 -1.13 2.58
C LEU A 6 -19.72 -1.81 2.22
N LEU A 7 -20.81 -1.08 2.34
CA LEU A 7 -22.15 -1.52 1.92
C LEU A 7 -22.54 -0.75 0.68
N THR A 8 -22.88 -1.46 -0.38
CA THR A 8 -23.18 -0.86 -1.68
C THR A 8 -24.68 -0.60 -1.84
N GLU A 9 -25.00 0.46 -2.54
CA GLU A 9 -26.39 0.74 -2.94
C GLU A 9 -26.75 -0.05 -4.18
N LYS A 10 -27.82 -0.83 -4.09
CA LYS A 10 -28.34 -1.63 -5.23
C LYS A 10 -28.76 -0.72 -6.39
N GLY A 11 -28.45 -1.15 -7.60
CA GLY A 11 -28.88 -0.48 -8.85
C GLY A 11 -28.01 0.70 -9.28
N LYS A 12 -27.02 1.11 -8.49
CA LYS A 12 -26.06 2.14 -8.92
C LYS A 12 -24.98 1.54 -9.82
N LYS A 13 -24.74 2.19 -10.96
CA LYS A 13 -23.57 1.93 -11.82
C LYS A 13 -22.41 2.78 -11.28
N VAL A 14 -21.50 2.16 -10.57
CA VAL A 14 -20.30 2.80 -10.03
C VAL A 14 -19.08 2.18 -10.72
N PRO A 15 -18.08 2.99 -11.09
CA PRO A 15 -16.81 2.48 -11.62
C PRO A 15 -16.12 1.50 -10.64
N ASN A 16 -15.18 0.73 -11.13
CA ASN A 16 -14.30 -0.06 -10.27
C ASN A 16 -13.59 0.85 -9.28
N MET A 17 -13.39 0.35 -8.07
CA MET A 17 -12.64 1.07 -7.04
C MET A 17 -11.15 0.89 -7.27
N LEU A 18 -10.35 1.88 -6.87
CA LEU A 18 -8.90 1.77 -6.95
C LEU A 18 -8.33 0.95 -5.79
N ARG A 19 -8.85 1.17 -4.57
CA ARG A 19 -8.44 0.44 -3.37
C ARG A 19 -9.55 0.44 -2.33
N TYR A 20 -9.49 -0.56 -1.43
CA TYR A 20 -10.35 -0.65 -0.25
C TYR A 20 -9.52 -1.00 0.97
N GLY A 21 -9.42 -0.07 1.89
CA GLY A 21 -8.57 -0.19 3.08
C GLY A 21 -8.56 1.07 3.92
N MET A 22 -7.46 1.32 4.63
CA MET A 22 -7.27 2.45 5.53
C MET A 22 -5.93 3.12 5.27
N ARG A 23 -5.89 4.44 5.40
CA ARG A 23 -4.66 5.24 5.45
C ARG A 23 -4.46 5.77 6.85
N MET A 24 -3.22 5.81 7.30
CA MET A 24 -2.82 6.47 8.54
C MET A 24 -1.43 7.08 8.40
N ARG A 25 -1.10 7.99 9.31
CA ARG A 25 0.24 8.57 9.41
C ARG A 25 0.91 8.12 10.68
N MET A 26 2.20 7.86 10.58
CA MET A 26 3.07 7.55 11.70
C MET A 26 4.22 8.56 11.75
N PRO A 27 4.79 8.84 12.93
CA PRO A 27 5.97 9.69 13.04
C PRO A 27 7.11 9.22 12.13
N LYS A 28 7.91 10.15 11.61
CA LYS A 28 8.98 9.86 10.63
C LYS A 28 10.04 8.89 11.12
N GLU A 29 10.25 8.83 12.43
CA GLU A 29 11.18 7.88 13.06
C GLU A 29 10.72 6.42 12.96
N MET A 30 9.46 6.17 12.60
CA MET A 30 8.89 4.83 12.39
C MET A 30 9.17 4.32 10.97
N TYR A 31 10.42 4.41 10.51
CA TYR A 31 10.79 4.15 9.13
C TYR A 31 11.29 2.72 8.83
N TYR A 32 11.32 1.83 9.83
CA TYR A 32 11.67 0.43 9.63
C TYR A 32 10.43 -0.43 9.43
N SER A 33 10.44 -1.19 8.35
CA SER A 33 9.43 -2.20 8.03
C SER A 33 10.02 -3.59 8.14
N HIS A 34 9.35 -4.47 8.86
CA HIS A 34 9.67 -5.89 8.95
C HIS A 34 8.39 -6.67 8.72
N PHE A 35 8.32 -7.48 7.67
CA PHE A 35 7.06 -8.09 7.24
C PHE A 35 7.24 -9.49 6.69
N TYR A 36 6.14 -10.25 6.74
CA TYR A 36 5.98 -11.54 6.07
C TYR A 36 4.95 -11.38 4.95
N GLY A 37 5.40 -11.43 3.72
CA GLY A 37 4.61 -11.23 2.52
C GLY A 37 5.44 -11.32 1.26
N ARG A 38 4.94 -10.81 0.12
CA ARG A 38 5.72 -10.76 -1.11
C ARG A 38 6.67 -9.57 -1.12
N GLY A 39 7.91 -9.84 -1.53
CA GLY A 39 8.97 -8.84 -1.62
C GLY A 39 10.22 -9.38 -2.33
N PRO A 40 11.37 -8.69 -2.22
CA PRO A 40 11.56 -7.39 -1.56
C PRO A 40 11.04 -6.20 -2.37
N VAL A 41 10.95 -6.33 -3.70
CA VAL A 41 10.50 -5.25 -4.59
C VAL A 41 9.00 -5.00 -4.44
N GLU A 42 8.55 -3.81 -4.84
CA GLU A 42 7.12 -3.52 -4.90
C GLU A 42 6.41 -4.50 -5.84
N ASN A 43 5.19 -4.82 -5.49
CA ASN A 43 4.40 -5.75 -6.27
C ASN A 43 2.90 -5.48 -6.09
N TYR A 44 2.12 -5.81 -7.11
CA TYR A 44 0.69 -5.55 -7.22
C TYR A 44 -0.02 -6.82 -7.66
N ILE A 45 -1.31 -6.94 -7.47
CA ILE A 45 -2.05 -8.17 -7.73
C ILE A 45 -1.89 -8.71 -9.15
N ASP A 46 -1.69 -7.82 -10.12
CA ASP A 46 -1.44 -8.14 -11.54
C ASP A 46 0.06 -8.11 -11.91
N ARG A 47 0.94 -7.82 -10.95
CA ARG A 47 2.40 -7.73 -11.14
C ARG A 47 3.13 -8.21 -9.88
N ASN A 48 3.05 -9.49 -9.55
CA ASN A 48 3.66 -10.04 -8.33
C ASN A 48 4.47 -11.33 -8.55
N HIS A 49 4.58 -11.83 -9.78
CA HIS A 49 5.29 -13.07 -10.07
C HIS A 49 6.81 -12.97 -9.88
N ASN A 50 7.35 -11.77 -9.87
CA ASN A 50 8.76 -11.49 -9.58
C ASN A 50 9.08 -11.39 -8.09
N SER A 51 8.08 -11.54 -7.23
CA SER A 51 8.20 -11.35 -5.79
C SER A 51 7.81 -12.61 -5.04
N PHE A 52 8.72 -13.12 -4.21
CA PHE A 52 8.50 -14.34 -3.46
C PHE A 52 7.94 -14.02 -2.07
N VAL A 53 7.14 -14.93 -1.55
CA VAL A 53 6.67 -14.85 -0.15
C VAL A 53 7.83 -15.21 0.77
N GLY A 54 8.18 -14.28 1.65
CA GLY A 54 9.31 -14.41 2.56
C GLY A 54 9.22 -13.38 3.69
N ILE A 55 10.22 -13.38 4.55
CA ILE A 55 10.37 -12.38 5.62
C ILE A 55 11.42 -11.36 5.17
N TYR A 56 11.03 -10.09 5.16
CA TYR A 56 11.84 -8.99 4.68
C TYR A 56 11.97 -7.88 5.72
N LYS A 57 13.11 -7.19 5.69
CA LYS A 57 13.38 -5.99 6.48
C LYS A 57 13.86 -4.90 5.54
N MET A 58 13.25 -3.74 5.61
CA MET A 58 13.55 -2.59 4.74
C MET A 58 13.21 -1.30 5.47
N THR A 59 13.86 -0.23 5.08
CA THR A 59 13.43 1.12 5.42
C THR A 59 12.35 1.60 4.44
N THR A 60 11.59 2.62 4.83
CA THR A 60 10.61 3.26 3.93
C THR A 60 11.29 3.87 2.69
N GLN A 61 12.52 4.32 2.83
CA GLN A 61 13.32 4.84 1.71
C GLN A 61 13.68 3.74 0.70
N GLU A 62 14.07 2.55 1.17
CA GLU A 62 14.36 1.40 0.30
C GLU A 62 13.11 0.84 -0.39
N GLN A 63 11.93 1.14 0.13
CA GLN A 63 10.67 0.71 -0.49
C GLN A 63 10.21 1.63 -1.62
N PHE A 64 10.71 2.86 -1.67
CA PHE A 64 10.38 3.79 -2.73
C PHE A 64 11.07 3.40 -4.03
N TYR A 65 10.29 3.23 -5.11
CA TYR A 65 10.82 3.00 -6.43
C TYR A 65 10.83 4.31 -7.23
N PRO A 66 11.99 4.77 -7.71
CA PRO A 66 12.12 6.07 -8.38
C PRO A 66 11.70 5.99 -9.85
N TYR A 67 10.41 5.79 -10.11
CA TYR A 67 9.87 5.89 -11.47
C TYR A 67 10.23 7.23 -12.11
N ILE A 68 10.42 7.24 -13.42
CA ILE A 68 10.69 8.47 -14.16
C ILE A 68 9.60 9.50 -13.87
N ARG A 69 8.34 9.07 -13.91
CA ARG A 69 7.20 9.85 -13.45
C ARG A 69 6.67 9.28 -12.14
N PRO A 70 6.52 10.09 -11.09
CA PRO A 70 5.91 9.67 -9.84
C PRO A 70 4.49 9.13 -10.05
N GLN A 71 4.16 8.04 -9.36
CA GLN A 71 2.87 7.36 -9.44
C GLN A 71 2.69 6.44 -8.23
N GLU A 72 1.68 5.56 -8.25
CA GLU A 72 1.50 4.50 -7.25
C GLU A 72 2.83 3.76 -7.01
N ASN A 73 3.18 3.51 -5.75
CA ASN A 73 4.53 3.12 -5.36
C ASN A 73 4.55 2.28 -4.10
N GLY A 74 5.55 1.40 -4.00
CA GLY A 74 5.96 0.74 -2.76
C GLY A 74 5.04 -0.36 -2.25
N CYS A 75 3.95 -0.73 -2.94
CA CYS A 75 3.01 -1.74 -2.48
C CYS A 75 3.69 -3.11 -2.32
N LYS A 76 3.31 -3.83 -1.27
CA LYS A 76 3.63 -5.23 -1.02
C LYS A 76 2.34 -6.01 -0.84
N THR A 77 2.16 -7.08 -1.60
CA THR A 77 0.97 -7.93 -1.54
C THR A 77 1.19 -9.20 -0.71
N ASP A 78 0.13 -9.94 -0.47
CA ASP A 78 0.16 -11.20 0.30
C ASP A 78 0.79 -11.03 1.69
N ILE A 79 0.57 -9.91 2.35
CA ILE A 79 1.06 -9.65 3.70
C ILE A 79 0.27 -10.49 4.71
N ARG A 80 0.99 -11.21 5.59
CA ARG A 80 0.42 -11.94 6.71
C ARG A 80 0.55 -11.16 8.00
N TRP A 81 1.67 -10.49 8.17
CA TRP A 81 1.92 -9.53 9.24
C TRP A 81 2.95 -8.49 8.80
N TRP A 82 2.87 -7.31 9.42
CA TRP A 82 3.77 -6.20 9.15
C TRP A 82 4.05 -5.45 10.45
N ASN A 83 5.33 -5.22 10.74
CA ASN A 83 5.78 -4.36 11.81
C ASN A 83 6.34 -3.08 11.20
N GLN A 84 5.83 -1.94 11.65
CA GLN A 84 6.36 -0.63 11.32
C GLN A 84 6.91 0.00 12.59
N THR A 85 8.21 0.22 12.65
CA THR A 85 8.90 0.57 13.90
C THR A 85 9.93 1.66 13.72
N ASN A 86 10.36 2.25 14.83
CA ASN A 86 11.58 3.02 14.89
C ASN A 86 12.80 2.09 15.00
N LYS A 87 13.99 2.70 15.03
CA LYS A 87 15.27 1.96 15.19
C LYS A 87 15.34 1.12 16.49
N GLY A 88 14.64 1.53 17.53
CA GLY A 88 14.56 0.83 18.82
C GLY A 88 13.55 -0.31 18.86
N GLY A 89 12.81 -0.56 17.78
CA GLY A 89 11.79 -1.63 17.72
C GLY A 89 10.41 -1.23 18.24
N ILE A 90 10.25 0.00 18.73
CA ILE A 90 8.97 0.52 19.18
C ILE A 90 8.15 0.89 17.95
N GLY A 91 6.86 0.53 17.93
CA GLY A 91 5.98 0.84 16.80
C GLY A 91 4.66 0.08 16.82
N LEU A 92 4.21 -0.33 15.64
CA LEU A 92 2.94 -1.03 15.46
C LEU A 92 3.12 -2.31 14.65
N ASN A 93 2.41 -3.35 15.08
CA ASN A 93 2.19 -4.57 14.33
C ASN A 93 0.80 -4.57 13.70
N PHE A 94 0.75 -4.93 12.43
CA PHE A 94 -0.49 -5.09 11.65
C PHE A 94 -0.63 -6.56 11.27
N VAL A 95 -1.80 -7.15 11.52
CA VAL A 95 -2.09 -8.55 11.20
C VAL A 95 -3.57 -8.72 10.86
N ALA A 96 -3.87 -9.56 9.90
CA ALA A 96 -5.24 -9.94 9.55
C ALA A 96 -5.36 -11.47 9.40
N SER A 97 -6.60 -11.96 9.41
CA SER A 97 -6.88 -13.39 9.21
C SER A 97 -6.69 -13.84 7.76
N LYS A 98 -6.71 -12.90 6.83
CA LYS A 98 -6.46 -13.12 5.40
C LYS A 98 -5.30 -12.25 4.95
N PRO A 99 -4.53 -12.68 3.92
CA PRO A 99 -3.51 -11.83 3.34
C PRO A 99 -4.09 -10.50 2.87
N PHE A 100 -3.31 -9.45 3.02
CA PHE A 100 -3.67 -8.07 2.69
C PHE A 100 -2.50 -7.37 1.99
N SER A 101 -2.67 -6.12 1.60
CA SER A 101 -1.61 -5.32 1.00
C SER A 101 -1.19 -4.18 1.92
N MET A 102 0.08 -3.80 1.87
CA MET A 102 0.59 -2.65 2.61
C MET A 102 1.53 -1.79 1.78
N VAL A 103 1.48 -0.51 2.10
CA VAL A 103 2.45 0.51 1.68
C VAL A 103 2.90 1.25 2.93
N ALA A 104 4.19 1.53 3.04
CA ALA A 104 4.74 2.41 4.07
C ALA A 104 5.84 3.28 3.44
N LEU A 105 5.52 4.54 3.15
CA LEU A 105 6.41 5.48 2.48
C LEU A 105 6.39 6.83 3.21
N ASN A 106 7.47 7.59 3.06
CA ASN A 106 7.50 9.01 3.41
C ASN A 106 7.06 9.92 2.25
N TYR A 107 6.13 9.42 1.43
CA TYR A 107 5.45 10.14 0.36
C TYR A 107 3.95 9.87 0.47
N THR A 108 3.15 10.88 0.23
CA THR A 108 1.69 10.70 0.17
C THR A 108 1.26 10.29 -1.24
N ILE A 109 0.10 9.66 -1.35
CA ILE A 109 -0.50 9.36 -2.66
C ILE A 109 -0.62 10.65 -3.47
N GLU A 110 -1.05 11.74 -2.84
CA GLU A 110 -1.25 13.05 -3.48
C GLU A 110 0.08 13.70 -3.88
N SER A 111 1.18 13.44 -3.17
CA SER A 111 2.49 13.94 -3.58
C SER A 111 3.08 13.16 -4.76
N LEU A 112 2.71 11.89 -4.90
CA LEU A 112 3.14 11.05 -6.01
C LEU A 112 2.25 11.18 -7.25
N ASP A 113 0.95 11.44 -7.06
CA ASP A 113 -0.01 11.71 -8.14
C ASP A 113 -0.64 13.09 -7.93
N ASP A 114 -0.24 14.05 -8.74
CA ASP A 114 -0.71 15.43 -8.72
C ASP A 114 -2.04 15.63 -9.45
N GLY A 115 -2.74 14.54 -9.76
CA GLY A 115 -4.06 14.56 -10.36
C GLY A 115 -4.07 15.14 -11.78
N ASP A 116 -5.03 16.02 -12.06
CA ASP A 116 -5.23 16.59 -13.40
C ASP A 116 -4.16 17.58 -13.81
N LEU A 117 -3.49 18.24 -12.86
CA LEU A 117 -2.44 19.21 -13.13
C LEU A 117 -1.22 18.59 -13.80
N LYS A 118 -0.86 17.39 -13.40
CA LYS A 118 0.20 16.57 -14.01
C LYS A 118 1.45 17.35 -14.36
N ASP A 119 1.98 18.09 -13.41
CA ASP A 119 3.29 18.71 -13.54
C ASP A 119 4.31 17.68 -13.99
N GLN A 120 5.02 17.92 -15.06
CA GLN A 120 5.97 16.95 -15.65
C GLN A 120 7.22 16.78 -14.77
N ARG A 121 7.02 16.49 -13.49
CA ARG A 121 8.08 16.29 -12.49
C ARG A 121 8.57 14.86 -12.46
N HIS A 122 9.81 14.70 -12.07
CA HIS A 122 10.46 13.41 -11.85
C HIS A 122 10.45 13.04 -10.35
N SER A 123 10.65 11.78 -10.04
CA SER A 123 10.66 11.29 -8.65
C SER A 123 11.64 12.04 -7.74
N GLY A 124 12.79 12.46 -8.25
CA GLY A 124 13.76 13.27 -7.49
C GLY A 124 13.33 14.70 -7.20
N GLN A 125 12.20 15.15 -7.74
CA GLN A 125 11.63 16.48 -7.51
C GLN A 125 10.45 16.45 -6.50
N VAL A 126 10.08 15.24 -6.04
CA VAL A 126 9.04 15.07 -5.03
C VAL A 126 9.69 15.07 -3.66
N GLU A 127 9.35 16.07 -2.85
CA GLU A 127 9.87 16.17 -1.49
C GLU A 127 9.24 15.13 -0.56
N PRO A 128 10.06 14.41 0.21
CA PRO A 128 9.54 13.48 1.19
C PRO A 128 8.82 14.22 2.33
N ALA A 129 7.74 13.64 2.82
CA ALA A 129 7.04 14.13 4.00
C ALA A 129 7.85 13.88 5.28
N ASP A 130 7.58 14.64 6.32
CA ASP A 130 8.16 14.48 7.66
C ASP A 130 7.42 13.44 8.52
N PHE A 131 6.68 12.57 7.88
CA PHE A 131 5.95 11.44 8.47
C PHE A 131 5.98 10.24 7.52
N ILE A 132 5.56 9.09 8.03
CA ILE A 132 5.35 7.88 7.22
C ILE A 132 3.86 7.75 6.93
N GLU A 133 3.47 7.72 5.67
CA GLU A 133 2.13 7.32 5.25
C GLU A 133 2.06 5.81 5.14
N VAL A 134 1.08 5.22 5.83
CA VAL A 134 0.83 3.78 5.84
C VAL A 134 -0.54 3.51 5.24
N CYS A 135 -0.60 2.68 4.23
CA CYS A 135 -1.84 2.16 3.67
C CYS A 135 -1.97 0.67 4.00
N ILE A 136 -3.14 0.28 4.52
CA ILE A 136 -3.48 -1.09 4.88
C ILE A 136 -4.70 -1.44 4.06
N ASP A 137 -4.54 -2.25 3.01
CA ASP A 137 -5.59 -2.51 2.05
C ASP A 137 -6.02 -3.98 2.05
N TYR A 138 -7.32 -4.21 2.18
CA TYR A 138 -7.91 -5.51 1.87
C TYR A 138 -7.62 -5.90 0.43
N ALA A 139 -7.81 -4.95 -0.48
CA ALA A 139 -7.56 -5.13 -1.90
C ALA A 139 -7.26 -3.79 -2.58
N GLN A 140 -6.44 -3.87 -3.60
CA GLN A 140 -6.14 -2.81 -4.55
C GLN A 140 -6.39 -3.35 -5.96
N GLN A 141 -6.94 -2.53 -6.84
CA GLN A 141 -7.09 -2.88 -8.25
C GLN A 141 -5.70 -3.04 -8.88
N GLY A 142 -5.58 -3.97 -9.83
CA GLY A 142 -4.36 -4.10 -10.63
C GLY A 142 -4.05 -2.81 -11.39
N LEU A 143 -2.77 -2.54 -11.59
CA LEU A 143 -2.30 -1.30 -12.22
C LEU A 143 -2.58 -1.25 -13.72
N GLY A 144 -2.66 -2.41 -14.38
CA GLY A 144 -2.76 -2.49 -15.84
C GLY A 144 -1.44 -2.08 -16.50
N GLY A 145 -1.52 -1.18 -17.48
CA GLY A 145 -0.31 -0.60 -18.07
C GLY A 145 0.17 -1.30 -19.34
N GLU A 146 -0.69 -2.01 -20.06
CA GLU A 146 -0.35 -2.55 -21.38
C GLU A 146 0.00 -1.45 -22.39
N ASN A 147 -0.54 -0.25 -22.17
CA ASN A 147 -0.24 0.92 -22.98
C ASN A 147 -0.49 2.22 -22.20
N SER A 148 -0.08 3.35 -22.79
CA SER A 148 -0.24 4.69 -22.21
C SER A 148 -1.63 5.31 -22.48
N TRP A 149 -2.56 4.57 -23.06
CA TRP A 149 -3.86 5.09 -23.53
C TRP A 149 -5.02 4.75 -22.58
N GLY A 150 -4.70 4.35 -21.35
CA GLY A 150 -5.70 4.09 -20.31
C GLY A 150 -6.26 2.67 -20.31
N SER A 151 -5.56 1.69 -20.85
CA SER A 151 -5.94 0.28 -20.67
C SER A 151 -6.01 -0.06 -19.20
N THR A 152 -7.17 -0.54 -18.78
CA THR A 152 -7.37 -1.06 -17.42
C THR A 152 -6.78 -2.46 -17.29
N CYS A 153 -6.50 -2.88 -16.05
CA CYS A 153 -6.06 -4.25 -15.78
C CYS A 153 -7.10 -5.30 -16.25
N LEU A 154 -6.63 -6.53 -16.40
CA LEU A 154 -7.50 -7.65 -16.75
C LEU A 154 -8.67 -7.80 -15.77
N PRO A 155 -9.82 -8.34 -16.22
CA PRO A 155 -11.03 -8.41 -15.39
C PRO A 155 -10.85 -9.05 -14.01
N GLN A 156 -10.01 -10.08 -13.89
CA GLN A 156 -9.74 -10.78 -12.62
C GLN A 156 -8.98 -9.93 -11.60
N TYR A 157 -8.35 -8.84 -12.01
CA TYR A 157 -7.61 -7.93 -11.15
C TYR A 157 -8.37 -6.63 -10.85
N ARG A 158 -9.63 -6.54 -11.28
CA ARG A 158 -10.47 -5.37 -11.03
C ARG A 158 -11.10 -5.43 -9.65
N LEU A 159 -11.09 -4.32 -8.95
CA LEU A 159 -11.80 -4.18 -7.69
C LEU A 159 -13.20 -3.64 -7.94
N THR A 160 -14.16 -4.54 -8.12
CA THR A 160 -15.55 -4.18 -8.47
C THR A 160 -16.27 -3.55 -7.29
N TYR A 161 -17.23 -2.67 -7.56
CA TYR A 161 -18.12 -2.09 -6.55
C TYR A 161 -19.12 -3.12 -6.05
N LYS A 162 -18.85 -3.70 -4.89
CA LYS A 162 -19.70 -4.66 -4.16
C LYS A 162 -19.47 -4.54 -2.67
N ASP A 163 -20.23 -5.26 -1.85
CA ASP A 163 -20.02 -5.27 -0.41
C ASP A 163 -18.68 -5.92 -0.07
N TYR A 164 -17.95 -5.27 0.83
CA TYR A 164 -16.68 -5.76 1.37
C TYR A 164 -16.67 -5.63 2.88
N GLU A 165 -16.00 -6.57 3.52
CA GLU A 165 -15.65 -6.51 4.93
C GLU A 165 -14.17 -6.85 5.11
N PHE A 166 -13.47 -6.02 5.86
CA PHE A 166 -12.06 -6.23 6.20
C PHE A 166 -11.83 -6.04 7.69
N THR A 167 -11.35 -7.09 8.34
CA THR A 167 -11.00 -7.08 9.77
C THR A 167 -9.52 -7.33 9.94
N TYR A 168 -8.86 -6.46 10.67
CA TYR A 168 -7.45 -6.55 11.01
C TYR A 168 -7.21 -6.06 12.45
N GLN A 169 -6.01 -6.32 12.96
CA GLN A 169 -5.57 -5.90 14.29
C GLN A 169 -4.37 -4.97 14.13
N ILE A 170 -4.35 -3.91 14.94
CA ILE A 170 -3.19 -3.07 15.17
C ILE A 170 -2.79 -3.30 16.63
N LYS A 171 -1.54 -3.68 16.85
CA LYS A 171 -0.99 -3.96 18.17
C LYS A 171 0.23 -3.09 18.41
N PRO A 172 0.41 -2.51 19.59
CA PRO A 172 1.67 -1.86 19.92
C PRO A 172 2.80 -2.89 19.94
N LEU A 173 3.97 -2.43 19.55
CA LEU A 173 5.24 -3.12 19.72
C LEU A 173 6.07 -2.26 20.66
N ASP A 174 6.29 -2.77 21.84
CA ASP A 174 7.21 -2.19 22.82
C ASP A 174 8.52 -2.95 22.76
N THR A 175 9.61 -2.28 23.04
CA THR A 175 10.91 -2.94 23.19
C THR A 175 10.76 -3.98 24.30
N VAL A 176 10.91 -5.25 23.95
CA VAL A 176 11.06 -6.28 24.99
C VAL A 176 12.42 -6.03 25.63
N CYS A 177 12.43 -5.60 26.90
CA CYS A 177 13.61 -5.53 27.73
C CYS A 177 14.26 -6.92 27.87
#